data_ec0f4ea1c1908ae739f43377fd367c4f
#
_entry.id   ec0f4ea1c1908ae739f43377fd367c4f
#
_cell.length_a   1.000
_cell.length_b   1.000
_cell.length_c   1.000
_cell.angle_alpha   90.00
_cell.angle_beta   90.00
_cell.angle_gamma   90.00
#
_symmetry.space_group_name_H-M   'P 1'
#
loop_
_entity.id
_entity.type
_entity.pdbx_description
1 polymer ?
#
loop_
_entity_poly.entity_id
_entity_poly.type
_entity_poly.pdbx_seq_one_letter_code
_entity_poly.pdbx_strand_id
1 'polypeptide(L)'
;MEHLIRPVRGDEWRQVRALRLLALRDPAASIAFLETYENAVAKPDAYWKDRTAGAAGPGGTVRQFIAEGPDGGWAGSVTVLVEEPGAGSVLGPGGTVPQAHLVGVYVRPEHRGTGLTEALFQAAVEWARAPEGAGVERVRLFVHEANGRAEAFYRRFGFVRSGEAVPVPGDPSALEYEMVLA
;
A
#
# COMPACT_ATOMS: atom_id res chain seq x y z
N MET A 1 19.86 -11.41 4.28
CA MET A 1 20.07 -10.89 2.91
C MET A 1 19.47 -9.51 2.80
N GLU A 2 20.25 -8.61 2.30
CA GLU A 2 19.84 -7.20 2.22
C GLU A 2 18.99 -6.98 0.95
N HIS A 3 17.80 -6.38 1.16
CA HIS A 3 16.92 -6.00 0.06
C HIS A 3 17.09 -4.52 -0.23
N LEU A 4 17.08 -4.15 -1.50
CA LEU A 4 17.03 -2.77 -1.93
C LEU A 4 15.58 -2.28 -1.92
N ILE A 5 15.30 -1.27 -1.12
CA ILE A 5 13.99 -0.59 -1.14
C ILE A 5 14.07 0.58 -2.10
N ARG A 6 13.24 0.57 -3.12
CA ARG A 6 13.23 1.60 -4.17
C ARG A 6 11.85 1.80 -4.77
N PRO A 7 11.59 2.95 -5.40
CA PRO A 7 10.39 3.12 -6.22
C PRO A 7 10.40 2.17 -7.43
N VAL A 8 9.22 1.81 -7.91
CA VAL A 8 9.09 1.11 -9.20
C VAL A 8 9.58 2.00 -10.34
N ARG A 9 10.02 1.37 -11.42
CA ARG A 9 10.30 2.05 -12.69
C ARG A 9 9.12 1.87 -13.64
N GLY A 10 8.94 2.81 -14.55
CA GLY A 10 7.77 2.84 -15.43
C GLY A 10 7.61 1.62 -16.35
N ASP A 11 8.70 0.93 -16.66
CA ASP A 11 8.72 -0.24 -17.52
C ASP A 11 8.55 -1.59 -16.78
N GLU A 12 8.46 -1.56 -15.45
CA GLU A 12 8.39 -2.77 -14.61
C GLU A 12 6.96 -3.29 -14.38
N TRP A 13 6.05 -3.03 -15.31
CA TRP A 13 4.64 -3.40 -15.16
C TRP A 13 4.41 -4.91 -15.05
N ARG A 14 5.26 -5.74 -15.66
CA ARG A 14 5.15 -7.19 -15.56
C ARG A 14 5.43 -7.68 -14.15
N GLN A 15 6.45 -7.12 -13.51
CA GLN A 15 6.80 -7.41 -12.12
C GLN A 15 5.72 -6.90 -11.16
N VAL A 16 5.18 -5.70 -11.40
CA VAL A 16 4.04 -5.15 -10.63
C VAL A 16 2.85 -6.10 -10.71
N ARG A 17 2.49 -6.52 -11.92
CA ARG A 17 1.40 -7.48 -12.14
C ARG A 17 1.66 -8.80 -11.42
N ALA A 18 2.84 -9.38 -11.58
CA ALA A 18 3.18 -10.66 -10.98
C ALA A 18 3.11 -10.63 -9.45
N LEU A 19 3.65 -9.60 -8.83
CA LEU A 19 3.61 -9.44 -7.37
C LEU A 19 2.17 -9.21 -6.86
N ARG A 20 1.37 -8.42 -7.57
CA ARG A 20 -0.03 -8.18 -7.22
C ARG A 20 -0.86 -9.46 -7.29
N LEU A 21 -0.71 -10.25 -8.35
CA LEU A 21 -1.42 -11.52 -8.49
C LEU A 21 -0.99 -12.53 -7.41
N LEU A 22 0.27 -12.52 -7.04
CA LEU A 22 0.75 -13.34 -5.93
C LEU A 22 0.12 -12.91 -4.59
N ALA A 23 0.07 -11.61 -4.33
CA ALA A 23 -0.54 -11.06 -3.12
C ALA A 23 -2.02 -11.45 -3.00
N LEU A 24 -2.76 -11.41 -4.10
CA LEU A 24 -4.20 -11.75 -4.14
C LEU A 24 -4.47 -13.24 -3.97
N ARG A 25 -3.46 -14.10 -4.06
CA ARG A 25 -3.55 -15.54 -3.76
C ARG A 25 -3.16 -15.88 -2.32
N ASP A 26 -2.69 -14.92 -1.55
CA ASP A 26 -2.36 -15.14 -0.14
C ASP A 26 -3.62 -15.56 0.63
N PRO A 27 -3.53 -16.50 1.60
CA PRO A 27 -4.69 -16.89 2.43
C PRO A 27 -5.36 -15.72 3.14
N ALA A 28 -4.64 -14.64 3.46
CA ALA A 28 -5.18 -13.44 4.09
C ALA A 28 -5.67 -12.37 3.09
N ALA A 29 -5.67 -12.65 1.79
CA ALA A 29 -5.99 -11.64 0.77
C ALA A 29 -7.38 -11.02 0.95
N SER A 30 -8.38 -11.79 1.35
CA SER A 30 -9.75 -11.31 1.52
C SER A 30 -9.92 -10.27 2.64
N ILE A 31 -9.01 -10.26 3.62
CA ILE A 31 -9.00 -9.28 4.71
C ILE A 31 -7.88 -8.24 4.56
N ALA A 32 -7.04 -8.38 3.54
CA ALA A 32 -5.93 -7.46 3.26
C ALA A 32 -6.19 -6.55 2.06
N PHE A 33 -6.98 -7.00 1.10
CA PHE A 33 -7.20 -6.29 -0.17
C PHE A 33 -8.68 -6.26 -0.54
N LEU A 34 -9.10 -5.16 -1.17
CA LEU A 34 -10.47 -4.98 -1.67
C LEU A 34 -10.67 -5.64 -3.03
N GLU A 35 -9.59 -5.85 -3.79
CA GLU A 35 -9.61 -6.46 -5.12
C GLU A 35 -9.52 -7.98 -5.01
N THR A 36 -10.13 -8.69 -5.95
CA THR A 36 -10.01 -10.15 -6.07
C THR A 36 -8.98 -10.54 -7.12
N TYR A 37 -8.44 -11.76 -7.00
CA TYR A 37 -7.52 -12.31 -8.00
C TYR A 37 -8.17 -12.37 -9.39
N GLU A 38 -9.43 -12.81 -9.47
CA GLU A 38 -10.18 -12.95 -10.71
C GLU A 38 -10.33 -11.60 -11.43
N ASN A 39 -10.62 -10.54 -10.69
CA ASN A 39 -10.71 -9.19 -11.23
C ASN A 39 -9.35 -8.70 -11.74
N ALA A 40 -8.30 -8.93 -10.98
CA ALA A 40 -6.96 -8.47 -11.34
C ALA A 40 -6.40 -9.19 -12.57
N VAL A 41 -6.53 -10.52 -12.61
CA VAL A 41 -5.99 -11.32 -13.74
C VAL A 41 -6.68 -11.01 -15.06
N ALA A 42 -7.93 -10.58 -15.02
CA ALA A 42 -8.71 -10.22 -16.21
C ALA A 42 -8.33 -8.87 -16.82
N LYS A 43 -7.56 -8.05 -16.09
CA LYS A 43 -7.17 -6.71 -16.58
C LYS A 43 -6.15 -6.82 -17.70
N PRO A 44 -6.29 -5.99 -18.78
CA PRO A 44 -5.38 -6.02 -19.92
C PRO A 44 -4.00 -5.45 -19.56
N ASP A 45 -3.01 -5.75 -20.39
CA ASP A 45 -1.64 -5.24 -20.20
C ASP A 45 -1.59 -3.72 -20.14
N ALA A 46 -2.42 -3.02 -20.89
CA ALA A 46 -2.51 -1.56 -20.88
C ALA A 46 -2.82 -1.01 -19.48
N TYR A 47 -3.71 -1.67 -18.74
CA TYR A 47 -4.01 -1.30 -17.35
C TYR A 47 -2.75 -1.33 -16.48
N TRP A 48 -1.96 -2.40 -16.58
CA TRP A 48 -0.75 -2.58 -15.78
C TRP A 48 0.34 -1.59 -16.16
N LYS A 49 0.47 -1.30 -17.47
CA LYS A 49 1.41 -0.29 -17.98
C LYS A 49 1.08 1.10 -17.45
N ASP A 50 -0.18 1.51 -17.53
CA ASP A 50 -0.63 2.82 -17.08
C ASP A 50 -0.50 2.97 -15.57
N ARG A 51 -0.92 1.94 -14.83
CA ARG A 51 -0.79 1.90 -13.38
C ARG A 51 0.67 2.04 -12.91
N THR A 52 1.58 1.30 -13.54
CA THR A 52 3.00 1.31 -13.18
C THR A 52 3.64 2.64 -13.54
N ALA A 53 3.36 3.16 -14.72
CA ALA A 53 3.86 4.47 -15.14
C ALA A 53 3.39 5.58 -14.20
N GLY A 54 2.12 5.55 -13.77
CA GLY A 54 1.56 6.52 -12.83
C GLY A 54 2.17 6.45 -11.43
N ALA A 55 2.69 5.30 -11.02
CA ALA A 55 3.30 5.07 -9.71
C ALA A 55 4.83 5.25 -9.69
N ALA A 56 5.45 5.51 -10.84
CA ALA A 56 6.90 5.57 -11.01
C ALA A 56 7.44 7.00 -11.15
N GLY A 57 6.60 7.94 -11.61
CA GLY A 57 7.04 9.30 -11.92
C GLY A 57 7.20 10.18 -10.69
N PRO A 58 8.17 11.13 -10.69
CA PRO A 58 8.25 12.15 -9.66
C PRO A 58 7.06 13.12 -9.79
N GLY A 59 6.56 13.63 -8.66
CA GLY A 59 5.48 14.61 -8.64
C GLY A 59 4.07 14.05 -8.92
N GLY A 60 3.91 12.72 -9.01
CA GLY A 60 2.61 12.08 -9.15
C GLY A 60 1.87 11.97 -7.81
N THR A 61 0.58 11.62 -7.89
CA THR A 61 -0.26 11.36 -6.72
C THR A 61 -0.19 9.92 -6.23
N VAL A 62 0.59 9.08 -6.92
CA VAL A 62 0.79 7.67 -6.57
C VAL A 62 2.28 7.34 -6.62
N ARG A 63 2.78 6.65 -5.60
CA ARG A 63 4.15 6.15 -5.56
C ARG A 63 4.16 4.72 -5.03
N GLN A 64 4.76 3.81 -5.78
CA GLN A 64 4.92 2.43 -5.30
C GLN A 64 6.38 2.16 -4.97
N PHE A 65 6.61 1.62 -3.76
CA PHE A 65 7.92 1.14 -3.33
C PHE A 65 7.94 -0.38 -3.36
N ILE A 66 9.06 -0.93 -3.76
CA ILE A 66 9.30 -2.38 -3.80
C ILE A 66 10.58 -2.74 -3.05
N ALA A 67 10.63 -3.98 -2.61
CA ALA A 67 11.83 -4.58 -2.02
C ALA A 67 12.41 -5.56 -3.04
N GLU A 68 13.56 -5.20 -3.59
CA GLU A 68 14.29 -6.02 -4.57
C GLU A 68 15.38 -6.82 -3.87
N GLY A 69 15.36 -8.12 -4.03
CA GLY A 69 16.41 -9.00 -3.51
C GLY A 69 17.67 -9.00 -4.36
N PRO A 70 18.77 -9.61 -3.86
CA PRO A 70 20.03 -9.67 -4.58
C PRO A 70 19.96 -10.39 -5.94
N ASP A 71 18.96 -11.24 -6.10
CA ASP A 71 18.68 -11.97 -7.35
C ASP A 71 17.80 -11.19 -8.32
N GLY A 72 17.38 -9.96 -7.96
CA GLY A 72 16.46 -9.14 -8.73
C GLY A 72 14.99 -9.48 -8.51
N GLY A 73 14.68 -10.50 -7.73
CA GLY A 73 13.29 -10.86 -7.37
C GLY A 73 12.69 -9.88 -6.38
N TRP A 74 11.38 -9.65 -6.51
CA TRP A 74 10.66 -8.73 -5.61
C TRP A 74 10.05 -9.48 -4.43
N ALA A 75 10.39 -9.04 -3.23
CA ALA A 75 9.95 -9.65 -1.97
C ALA A 75 8.71 -8.99 -1.36
N GLY A 76 8.39 -7.78 -1.76
CA GLY A 76 7.23 -7.06 -1.23
C GLY A 76 7.07 -5.68 -1.82
N SER A 77 5.95 -5.03 -1.48
CA SER A 77 5.65 -3.67 -1.93
C SER A 77 4.69 -2.94 -1.00
N VAL A 78 4.67 -1.62 -1.13
CA VAL A 78 3.68 -0.71 -0.54
C VAL A 78 3.42 0.42 -1.53
N THR A 79 2.17 0.87 -1.61
CA THR A 79 1.79 2.00 -2.46
C THR A 79 1.31 3.16 -1.60
N VAL A 80 1.75 4.36 -1.95
CA VAL A 80 1.31 5.62 -1.35
C VAL A 80 0.37 6.31 -2.31
N LEU A 81 -0.84 6.63 -1.87
CA LEU A 81 -1.78 7.49 -2.58
C LEU A 81 -1.77 8.86 -1.91
N VAL A 82 -1.51 9.91 -2.66
CA VAL A 82 -1.60 11.29 -2.15
C VAL A 82 -3.02 11.79 -2.38
N GLU A 83 -3.69 12.18 -1.30
CA GLU A 83 -5.08 12.62 -1.31
C GLU A 83 -5.13 14.11 -0.97
N GLU A 84 -5.68 14.91 -1.89
CA GLU A 84 -5.91 16.33 -1.68
C GLU A 84 -7.26 16.57 -0.97
N PRO A 85 -7.38 17.65 -0.18
CA PRO A 85 -8.64 17.98 0.46
C PRO A 85 -9.79 18.13 -0.55
N GLY A 86 -10.93 17.50 -0.28
CA GLY A 86 -12.09 17.53 -1.15
C GLY A 86 -12.02 16.60 -2.36
N ALA A 87 -10.88 15.92 -2.60
CA ALA A 87 -10.79 14.87 -3.61
C ALA A 87 -11.40 13.57 -3.07
N GLY A 88 -11.79 12.67 -3.98
CA GLY A 88 -12.27 11.35 -3.61
C GLY A 88 -11.18 10.52 -2.93
N SER A 89 -11.60 9.55 -2.11
CA SER A 89 -10.72 8.56 -1.49
C SER A 89 -11.11 7.16 -1.93
N VAL A 90 -10.15 6.25 -1.99
CA VAL A 90 -10.41 4.84 -2.31
C VAL A 90 -11.17 4.14 -1.18
N LEU A 91 -11.05 4.64 0.03
CA LEU A 91 -11.75 4.12 1.20
C LEU A 91 -11.87 5.21 2.26
N GLY A 92 -13.07 5.30 2.85
CA GLY A 92 -13.34 6.25 3.92
C GLY A 92 -13.51 7.69 3.45
N PRO A 93 -13.74 8.61 4.39
CA PRO A 93 -13.90 10.02 4.07
C PRO A 93 -12.59 10.64 3.58
N GLY A 94 -12.70 11.62 2.69
CA GLY A 94 -11.58 12.46 2.32
C GLY A 94 -11.09 13.30 3.52
N GLY A 95 -9.81 13.63 3.53
CA GLY A 95 -9.23 14.48 4.57
C GLY A 95 -9.58 15.97 4.39
N THR A 96 -9.42 16.72 5.46
CA THR A 96 -9.51 18.20 5.44
C THR A 96 -8.15 18.85 5.14
N VAL A 97 -7.09 18.07 5.18
CA VAL A 97 -5.72 18.45 4.83
C VAL A 97 -5.15 17.45 3.83
N PRO A 98 -4.11 17.84 3.05
CA PRO A 98 -3.40 16.87 2.21
C PRO A 98 -2.85 15.72 3.05
N GLN A 99 -2.99 14.50 2.54
CA GLN A 99 -2.55 13.32 3.28
C GLN A 99 -2.06 12.22 2.34
N ALA A 100 -1.27 11.31 2.90
CA ALA A 100 -0.86 10.08 2.25
C ALA A 100 -1.69 8.91 2.78
N HIS A 101 -2.16 8.05 1.88
CA HIS A 101 -2.89 6.84 2.21
C HIS A 101 -2.07 5.64 1.75
N LEU A 102 -1.60 4.84 2.69
CA LEU A 102 -0.82 3.63 2.39
C LEU A 102 -1.76 2.48 2.07
N VAL A 103 -1.54 1.86 0.91
CA VAL A 103 -2.36 0.75 0.40
C VAL A 103 -1.48 -0.34 -0.19
N GLY A 104 -2.07 -1.50 -0.47
CA GLY A 104 -1.40 -2.56 -1.20
C GLY A 104 -0.17 -3.13 -0.51
N VAL A 105 -0.16 -3.17 0.82
CA VAL A 105 0.96 -3.69 1.61
C VAL A 105 1.03 -5.21 1.45
N TYR A 106 2.15 -5.69 0.94
CA TYR A 106 2.39 -7.12 0.80
C TYR A 106 3.88 -7.45 0.95
N VAL A 107 4.17 -8.49 1.70
CA VAL A 107 5.49 -9.10 1.80
C VAL A 107 5.33 -10.61 1.64
N ARG A 108 6.14 -11.22 0.80
CA ARG A 108 6.13 -12.69 0.60
C ARG A 108 6.30 -13.40 1.94
N PRO A 109 5.60 -14.52 2.15
CA PRO A 109 5.61 -15.24 3.44
C PRO A 109 7.03 -15.54 3.96
N GLU A 110 7.95 -15.95 3.08
CA GLU A 110 9.33 -16.29 3.42
C GLU A 110 10.17 -15.12 3.93
N HIS A 111 9.73 -13.89 3.71
CA HIS A 111 10.41 -12.66 4.15
C HIS A 111 9.70 -11.95 5.31
N ARG A 112 8.62 -12.53 5.83
CA ARG A 112 7.90 -11.94 6.98
C ARG A 112 8.69 -12.12 8.27
N GLY A 113 8.58 -11.14 9.16
CA GLY A 113 9.32 -11.14 10.42
C GLY A 113 10.81 -10.83 10.30
N THR A 114 11.26 -10.32 9.14
CA THR A 114 12.67 -9.97 8.90
C THR A 114 12.96 -8.47 8.97
N GLY A 115 11.95 -7.64 9.27
CA GLY A 115 12.06 -6.17 9.22
C GLY A 115 11.79 -5.57 7.84
N LEU A 116 11.45 -6.38 6.83
CA LEU A 116 11.24 -5.92 5.46
C LEU A 116 10.01 -5.03 5.34
N THR A 117 8.91 -5.37 5.99
CA THR A 117 7.70 -4.54 6.00
C THR A 117 8.00 -3.17 6.63
N GLU A 118 8.76 -3.14 7.71
CA GLU A 118 9.17 -1.90 8.36
C GLU A 118 10.01 -1.03 7.41
N ALA A 119 10.98 -1.62 6.70
CA ALA A 119 11.82 -0.89 5.74
C ALA A 119 10.98 -0.30 4.59
N LEU A 120 10.00 -1.03 4.06
CA LEU A 120 9.06 -0.53 3.06
C LEU A 120 8.24 0.65 3.60
N PHE A 121 7.72 0.54 4.82
CA PHE A 121 6.96 1.61 5.47
C PHE A 121 7.81 2.85 5.72
N GLN A 122 9.04 2.68 6.16
CA GLN A 122 9.97 3.81 6.36
C GLN A 122 10.17 4.57 5.06
N ALA A 123 10.45 3.89 3.95
CA ALA A 123 10.62 4.53 2.65
C ALA A 123 9.35 5.26 2.19
N ALA A 124 8.18 4.65 2.37
CA ALA A 124 6.90 5.24 2.01
C ALA A 124 6.59 6.51 2.83
N VAL A 125 6.80 6.47 4.14
CA VAL A 125 6.56 7.60 5.05
C VAL A 125 7.56 8.73 4.81
N GLU A 126 8.83 8.41 4.61
CA GLU A 126 9.86 9.40 4.28
C GLU A 126 9.49 10.16 3.01
N TRP A 127 9.12 9.43 1.94
CA TRP A 127 8.69 10.09 0.70
C TRP A 127 7.41 10.91 0.89
N ALA A 128 6.44 10.39 1.64
CA ALA A 128 5.18 11.11 1.90
C ALA A 128 5.42 12.44 2.59
N ARG A 129 6.35 12.50 3.55
CA ARG A 129 6.61 13.69 4.37
C ARG A 129 7.69 14.62 3.79
N ALA A 130 8.57 14.11 2.96
CA ALA A 130 9.66 14.91 2.40
C ALA A 130 9.12 16.01 1.47
N PRO A 131 9.64 17.26 1.56
CA PRO A 131 9.25 18.35 0.65
C PRO A 131 9.48 18.03 -0.83
N GLU A 132 10.53 17.26 -1.13
CA GLU A 132 10.84 16.79 -2.48
C GLU A 132 9.99 15.58 -2.90
N GLY A 133 9.28 14.96 -1.96
CA GLY A 133 8.28 13.92 -2.20
C GLY A 133 6.87 14.49 -2.25
N ALA A 134 5.95 13.92 -1.49
CA ALA A 134 4.57 14.41 -1.42
C ALA A 134 4.40 15.64 -0.53
N GLY A 135 5.28 15.85 0.46
CA GLY A 135 5.25 17.00 1.36
C GLY A 135 4.02 17.08 2.25
N VAL A 136 3.42 15.94 2.61
CA VAL A 136 2.24 15.86 3.46
C VAL A 136 2.62 15.44 4.88
N GLU A 137 1.91 15.93 5.88
CA GLU A 137 2.17 15.58 7.28
C GLU A 137 1.36 14.36 7.71
N ARG A 138 0.10 14.28 7.31
CA ARG A 138 -0.81 13.23 7.73
C ARG A 138 -0.61 11.98 6.86
N VAL A 139 -0.35 10.85 7.51
CA VAL A 139 -0.23 9.54 6.87
C VAL A 139 -1.24 8.60 7.51
N ARG A 140 -2.07 7.98 6.68
CA ARG A 140 -3.12 7.06 7.14
C ARG A 140 -3.11 5.74 6.39
N LEU A 141 -3.77 4.77 6.97
CA LEU A 141 -4.15 3.51 6.32
C LEU A 141 -5.46 3.01 6.92
N PHE A 142 -6.02 2.00 6.29
CA PHE A 142 -7.16 1.25 6.82
C PHE A 142 -6.76 -0.20 7.06
N VAL A 143 -7.34 -0.80 8.09
CA VAL A 143 -7.11 -2.21 8.42
C VAL A 143 -8.45 -2.89 8.68
N HIS A 144 -8.65 -4.06 8.07
CA HIS A 144 -9.82 -4.88 8.28
C HIS A 144 -9.90 -5.33 9.75
N GLU A 145 -11.09 -5.29 10.35
CA GLU A 145 -11.29 -5.65 11.76
C GLU A 145 -10.79 -7.06 12.12
N ALA A 146 -10.80 -8.00 11.16
CA ALA A 146 -10.30 -9.36 11.34
C ALA A 146 -8.78 -9.49 11.13
N ASN A 147 -8.08 -8.44 10.66
CA ASN A 147 -6.66 -8.48 10.37
C ASN A 147 -5.82 -7.99 11.56
N GLY A 148 -5.94 -8.68 12.69
CA GLY A 148 -5.22 -8.32 13.92
C GLY A 148 -3.71 -8.37 13.80
N ARG A 149 -3.17 -9.23 12.92
CA ARG A 149 -1.74 -9.30 12.66
C ARG A 149 -1.20 -8.03 12.02
N ALA A 150 -1.90 -7.51 11.01
CA ALA A 150 -1.52 -6.25 10.37
C ALA A 150 -1.66 -5.08 11.35
N GLU A 151 -2.77 -5.01 12.08
CA GLU A 151 -2.98 -3.96 13.07
C GLU A 151 -1.88 -3.94 14.15
N ALA A 152 -1.44 -5.11 14.60
CA ALA A 152 -0.34 -5.20 15.57
C ALA A 152 0.97 -4.64 15.00
N PHE A 153 1.27 -4.91 13.73
CA PHE A 153 2.42 -4.31 13.06
C PHE A 153 2.28 -2.79 12.97
N TYR A 154 1.12 -2.30 12.53
CA TYR A 154 0.89 -0.85 12.38
C TYR A 154 1.05 -0.11 13.71
N ARG A 155 0.54 -0.68 14.79
CA ARG A 155 0.72 -0.11 16.15
C ARG A 155 2.20 -0.05 16.55
N ARG A 156 2.97 -1.10 16.30
CA ARG A 156 4.41 -1.09 16.60
C ARG A 156 5.17 -0.07 15.77
N PHE A 157 4.74 0.17 14.53
CA PHE A 157 5.33 1.20 13.67
C PHE A 157 5.02 2.62 14.16
N GLY A 158 3.93 2.83 14.86
CA GLY A 158 3.52 4.13 15.41
C GLY A 158 2.14 4.59 14.99
N PHE A 159 1.37 3.77 14.26
CA PHE A 159 -0.01 4.11 13.91
C PHE A 159 -0.94 3.90 15.11
N VAL A 160 -1.94 4.77 15.22
CA VAL A 160 -3.03 4.67 16.20
C VAL A 160 -4.37 4.77 15.48
N ARG A 161 -5.40 4.15 16.03
CA ARG A 161 -6.76 4.30 15.49
C ARG A 161 -7.21 5.74 15.63
N SER A 162 -7.76 6.31 14.57
CA SER A 162 -8.30 7.68 14.56
C SER A 162 -9.69 7.79 15.20
N GLY A 163 -10.40 6.67 15.32
CA GLY A 163 -11.81 6.64 15.70
C GLY A 163 -12.75 6.46 14.52
N GLU A 164 -12.27 6.64 13.29
CA GLU A 164 -13.07 6.39 12.08
C GLU A 164 -13.09 4.89 11.76
N ALA A 165 -14.28 4.40 11.44
CA ALA A 165 -14.51 3.07 10.93
C ALA A 165 -15.47 3.14 9.76
N VAL A 166 -15.22 2.36 8.72
CA VAL A 166 -16.05 2.33 7.52
C VAL A 166 -16.44 0.89 7.19
N PRO A 167 -17.62 0.67 6.60
CA PRO A 167 -18.00 -0.66 6.12
C PRO A 167 -17.03 -1.12 5.02
N VAL A 168 -16.70 -2.41 5.01
CA VAL A 168 -15.91 -3.01 3.93
C VAL A 168 -16.72 -2.95 2.63
N PRO A 169 -16.16 -2.41 1.54
CA PRO A 169 -16.83 -2.45 0.25
C PRO A 169 -17.18 -3.90 -0.16
N GLY A 170 -18.46 -4.15 -0.45
CA GLY A 170 -18.96 -5.48 -0.79
C GLY A 170 -19.30 -6.37 0.41
N ASP A 171 -18.96 -6.00 1.62
CA ASP A 171 -19.32 -6.70 2.85
C ASP A 171 -19.61 -5.70 3.98
N PRO A 172 -20.82 -5.11 4.01
CA PRO A 172 -21.16 -4.10 5.01
C PRO A 172 -21.27 -4.63 6.44
N SER A 173 -21.21 -5.94 6.64
CA SER A 173 -21.18 -6.57 7.98
C SER A 173 -19.80 -6.51 8.65
N ALA A 174 -18.75 -6.21 7.88
CA ALA A 174 -17.37 -6.06 8.36
C ALA A 174 -16.94 -4.60 8.32
N LEU A 175 -15.96 -4.24 9.16
CA LEU A 175 -15.43 -2.88 9.26
C LEU A 175 -13.95 -2.82 8.91
N GLU A 176 -13.58 -1.69 8.33
CA GLU A 176 -12.19 -1.23 8.21
C GLU A 176 -11.97 -0.08 9.18
N TYR A 177 -10.89 -0.13 9.95
CA TYR A 177 -10.52 0.93 10.88
C TYR A 177 -9.45 1.83 10.28
N GLU A 178 -9.67 3.14 10.32
CA GLU A 178 -8.63 4.10 9.98
C GLU A 178 -7.57 4.14 11.07
N MET A 179 -6.31 4.08 10.67
CA MET A 179 -5.16 4.32 11.54
C MET A 179 -4.31 5.45 10.99
N VAL A 180 -3.80 6.29 11.86
CA VAL A 180 -3.01 7.48 11.52
C VAL A 180 -1.66 7.40 12.22
N LEU A 181 -0.62 7.77 11.50
CA LEU A 181 0.73 7.82 12.05
C LEU A 181 0.89 9.06 12.93
N ALA A 182 1.21 8.80 14.18
CA ALA A 182 1.43 9.85 15.16
C ALA A 182 2.69 10.68 14.88
#